data_42ab93839118fa680c3efe982c5a124e
#
_entry.id   42ab93839118fa680c3efe982c5a124e
#
_cell.length_a   1.000
_cell.length_b   1.000
_cell.length_c   1.000
_cell.angle_alpha   90.00
_cell.angle_beta   90.00
_cell.angle_gamma   90.00
#
_symmetry.space_group_name_H-M   'P 1'
#
loop_
_entity.id
_entity.type
_entity.pdbx_description
1 polymer ?
#
loop_
_entity_poly.entity_id
_entity_poly.type
_entity_poly.pdbx_seq_one_letter_code
_entity_poly.pdbx_strand_id
1 'polypeptide(L)'
;CWSFNKENRLPSVEEVTSRYPGINFVSMHAHKPRRLWASPKEMFDTFEQYKDSDIKIHVTEFGIIKGEIEGGYRTGDWDDATLAEYFVQVAATAFSHPSVRVLNLWANYDKFTGNRLFGEDGKPTELYEALNSLLNHKLTTHVTGETDENGECVFSGFHGRYKLTVKSSSGRLFTAQFDVGRKATHVKLVINEVEGTAHVTID
;
A
#
# COMPACT_ATOMS: atom_id res chain seq x y z
N CYS A 1 -13.03 -16.71 2.74
CA CYS A 1 -12.08 -15.85 3.42
C CYS A 1 -11.16 -16.69 4.31
N TRP A 2 -9.86 -16.45 4.28
CA TRP A 2 -8.87 -17.17 5.07
C TRP A 2 -8.31 -16.25 6.15
N SER A 3 -7.95 -16.79 7.29
CA SER A 3 -7.29 -16.04 8.36
C SER A 3 -5.77 -16.19 8.21
N PHE A 4 -5.06 -15.08 8.36
CA PHE A 4 -3.61 -15.09 8.41
C PHE A 4 -3.15 -15.49 9.82
N ASN A 5 -2.81 -16.75 9.99
CA ASN A 5 -2.14 -17.27 11.17
C ASN A 5 -1.28 -18.49 10.76
N LYS A 6 -0.42 -18.97 11.66
CA LYS A 6 0.44 -20.13 11.38
C LYS A 6 -0.33 -21.42 11.04
N GLU A 7 -1.59 -21.50 11.45
CA GLU A 7 -2.45 -22.67 11.27
C GLU A 7 -3.31 -22.57 10.01
N ASN A 8 -3.72 -21.34 9.61
CA ASN A 8 -4.57 -21.07 8.45
C ASN A 8 -3.78 -20.32 7.38
N ARG A 9 -2.85 -21.00 6.74
CA ARG A 9 -2.13 -20.44 5.59
C ARG A 9 -3.10 -20.15 4.45
N LEU A 10 -2.78 -19.13 3.65
CA LEU A 10 -3.43 -18.99 2.37
C LEU A 10 -3.29 -20.31 1.59
N PRO A 11 -4.33 -20.76 0.90
CA PRO A 11 -4.23 -21.94 0.04
C PRO A 11 -3.21 -21.66 -1.07
N SER A 12 -2.66 -22.72 -1.64
CA SER A 12 -1.79 -22.54 -2.81
C SER A 12 -2.56 -22.00 -4.01
N VAL A 13 -1.86 -21.38 -4.95
CA VAL A 13 -2.47 -20.92 -6.22
C VAL A 13 -3.16 -22.08 -6.94
N GLU A 14 -2.53 -23.27 -6.95
CA GLU A 14 -3.07 -24.47 -7.55
C GLU A 14 -4.38 -24.94 -6.90
N GLU A 15 -4.44 -24.95 -5.56
CA GLU A 15 -5.69 -25.27 -4.84
C GLU A 15 -6.81 -24.31 -5.17
N VAL A 16 -6.51 -23.00 -5.24
CA VAL A 16 -7.50 -21.96 -5.52
C VAL A 16 -8.01 -22.10 -6.96
N THR A 17 -7.12 -22.21 -7.92
CA THR A 17 -7.48 -22.30 -9.35
C THR A 17 -8.21 -23.55 -9.72
N SER A 18 -7.85 -24.70 -9.09
CA SER A 18 -8.54 -25.97 -9.32
C SER A 18 -9.98 -25.96 -8.79
N ARG A 19 -10.22 -25.32 -7.63
CA ARG A 19 -11.56 -25.24 -7.04
C ARG A 19 -12.43 -24.15 -7.65
N TYR A 20 -11.81 -23.05 -8.07
CA TYR A 20 -12.50 -21.84 -8.51
C TYR A 20 -11.88 -21.33 -9.82
N PRO A 21 -12.12 -21.99 -10.94
CA PRO A 21 -11.63 -21.52 -12.24
C PRO A 21 -12.09 -20.10 -12.55
N GLY A 22 -11.15 -19.23 -12.94
CA GLY A 22 -11.43 -17.84 -13.27
C GLY A 22 -11.45 -16.87 -12.08
N ILE A 23 -11.13 -17.32 -10.88
CA ILE A 23 -10.93 -16.43 -9.74
C ILE A 23 -9.75 -15.49 -9.99
N ASN A 24 -9.87 -14.23 -9.63
CA ASN A 24 -8.83 -13.21 -9.81
C ASN A 24 -8.34 -12.60 -8.51
N PHE A 25 -8.94 -12.95 -7.37
CA PHE A 25 -8.45 -12.55 -6.05
C PHE A 25 -8.81 -13.56 -4.96
N VAL A 26 -8.01 -13.58 -3.91
CA VAL A 26 -8.30 -14.23 -2.64
C VAL A 26 -8.41 -13.19 -1.55
N SER A 27 -9.33 -13.39 -0.61
CA SER A 27 -9.47 -12.50 0.54
C SER A 27 -8.94 -13.16 1.81
N MET A 28 -8.31 -12.37 2.67
CA MET A 28 -7.83 -12.82 3.97
C MET A 28 -8.18 -11.83 5.07
N HIS A 29 -8.43 -12.37 6.26
CA HIS A 29 -8.48 -11.60 7.49
C HIS A 29 -7.14 -11.71 8.20
N ALA A 30 -6.60 -10.59 8.64
CA ALA A 30 -5.35 -10.50 9.39
C ALA A 30 -5.61 -9.78 10.72
N HIS A 31 -6.59 -10.27 11.48
CA HIS A 31 -6.88 -9.79 12.82
C HIS A 31 -6.89 -10.95 13.82
N LYS A 32 -6.67 -10.64 15.06
CA LYS A 32 -6.53 -11.59 16.18
C LYS A 32 -5.32 -12.51 16.12
N PRO A 33 -4.16 -12.03 16.30
CA PRO A 33 -3.13 -12.98 16.59
C PRO A 33 -2.47 -12.72 17.93
N ARG A 34 -3.15 -12.95 19.03
CA ARG A 34 -2.50 -12.83 20.34
C ARG A 34 -1.36 -13.83 20.56
N ARG A 35 -1.35 -14.95 19.83
CA ARG A 35 -0.32 -15.99 19.96
C ARG A 35 0.39 -16.33 18.66
N LEU A 36 -0.06 -15.82 17.53
CA LEU A 36 0.33 -16.27 16.20
C LEU A 36 0.65 -15.09 15.27
N TRP A 37 1.21 -14.03 15.82
CA TRP A 37 1.59 -12.85 15.09
C TRP A 37 2.65 -13.19 14.06
N ALA A 38 2.29 -13.01 12.82
CA ALA A 38 3.26 -13.06 11.77
C ALA A 38 4.12 -11.81 11.82
N SER A 39 5.41 -12.01 11.76
CA SER A 39 6.32 -10.93 11.44
C SER A 39 5.98 -10.35 10.07
N PRO A 40 6.32 -9.09 9.79
CA PRO A 40 6.22 -8.52 8.44
C PRO A 40 6.89 -9.42 7.37
N LYS A 41 8.00 -10.09 7.73
CA LYS A 41 8.66 -11.05 6.86
C LYS A 41 7.79 -12.29 6.55
N GLU A 42 7.21 -12.90 7.55
CA GLU A 42 6.32 -14.08 7.36
C GLU A 42 5.10 -13.70 6.53
N MET A 43 4.60 -12.47 6.69
CA MET A 43 3.51 -11.93 5.87
C MET A 43 3.95 -11.74 4.43
N PHE A 44 5.12 -11.17 4.21
CA PHE A 44 5.71 -11.03 2.87
C PHE A 44 5.91 -12.40 2.20
N ASP A 45 6.49 -13.37 2.91
CA ASP A 45 6.70 -14.73 2.41
C ASP A 45 5.38 -15.43 2.04
N THR A 46 4.30 -15.11 2.74
CA THR A 46 2.95 -15.60 2.39
C THR A 46 2.45 -14.96 1.09
N PHE A 47 2.67 -13.66 0.90
CA PHE A 47 2.30 -12.98 -0.34
C PHE A 47 3.12 -13.46 -1.54
N GLU A 48 4.39 -13.84 -1.33
CA GLU A 48 5.28 -14.37 -2.36
C GLU A 48 4.73 -15.64 -3.06
N GLN A 49 3.85 -16.40 -2.39
CA GLN A 49 3.19 -17.56 -2.99
C GLN A 49 2.32 -17.21 -4.21
N TYR A 50 1.91 -15.92 -4.32
CA TYR A 50 1.03 -15.42 -5.38
C TYR A 50 1.73 -14.52 -6.39
N LYS A 51 3.06 -14.30 -6.28
CA LYS A 51 3.77 -13.28 -7.06
C LYS A 51 3.72 -13.50 -8.57
N ASP A 52 3.78 -14.77 -8.99
CA ASP A 52 3.81 -15.17 -10.39
C ASP A 52 2.41 -15.52 -10.94
N SER A 53 1.36 -15.25 -10.17
CA SER A 53 -0.03 -15.49 -10.55
C SER A 53 -0.78 -14.18 -10.85
N ASP A 54 -1.86 -14.29 -11.63
CA ASP A 54 -2.79 -13.18 -11.84
C ASP A 54 -3.73 -12.96 -10.67
N ILE A 55 -3.75 -13.88 -9.69
CA ILE A 55 -4.58 -13.81 -8.51
C ILE A 55 -4.02 -12.77 -7.55
N LYS A 56 -4.85 -11.83 -7.11
CA LYS A 56 -4.48 -10.78 -6.15
C LYS A 56 -4.95 -11.09 -4.75
N ILE A 57 -4.22 -10.59 -3.77
CA ILE A 57 -4.54 -10.74 -2.35
C ILE A 57 -5.25 -9.46 -1.88
N HIS A 58 -6.42 -9.63 -1.30
CA HIS A 58 -7.14 -8.58 -0.60
C HIS A 58 -7.12 -8.88 0.91
N VAL A 59 -6.35 -8.12 1.67
CA VAL A 59 -6.42 -8.13 3.13
C VAL A 59 -7.64 -7.30 3.51
N THR A 60 -8.76 -7.97 3.72
CA THR A 60 -10.06 -7.31 3.92
C THR A 60 -10.30 -6.84 5.35
N GLU A 61 -9.58 -7.44 6.30
CA GLU A 61 -9.66 -7.08 7.71
C GLU A 61 -8.29 -7.21 8.36
N PHE A 62 -7.68 -6.09 8.68
CA PHE A 62 -6.44 -6.04 9.45
C PHE A 62 -6.66 -5.27 10.75
N GLY A 63 -6.38 -5.90 11.86
CA GLY A 63 -6.56 -5.27 13.16
C GLY A 63 -5.86 -6.04 14.28
N ILE A 64 -5.49 -5.32 15.34
CA ILE A 64 -4.69 -5.80 16.44
C ILE A 64 -5.34 -5.42 17.76
N ILE A 65 -5.13 -6.22 18.80
CA ILE A 65 -5.67 -5.99 20.14
C ILE A 65 -4.52 -5.54 21.04
N LYS A 66 -4.71 -4.43 21.75
CA LYS A 66 -3.79 -3.94 22.78
C LYS A 66 -3.62 -4.91 23.95
N GLY A 67 -2.53 -4.77 24.66
CA GLY A 67 -2.23 -5.39 25.95
C GLY A 67 -1.07 -6.37 25.90
N GLU A 68 -0.84 -7.04 26.99
CA GLU A 68 0.24 -8.01 27.13
C GLU A 68 0.07 -9.20 26.19
N ILE A 69 1.16 -9.50 25.48
CA ILE A 69 1.25 -10.61 24.53
C ILE A 69 2.43 -11.49 24.91
N GLU A 70 2.17 -12.77 25.07
CA GLU A 70 3.20 -13.78 25.26
C GLU A 70 3.45 -14.52 23.93
N GLY A 71 4.72 -14.60 23.54
CA GLY A 71 5.14 -15.31 22.34
C GLY A 71 4.83 -14.55 21.03
N GLY A 72 4.90 -15.27 19.91
CA GLY A 72 4.69 -14.70 18.60
C GLY A 72 5.88 -13.88 18.11
N TYR A 73 5.60 -12.87 17.28
CA TYR A 73 6.62 -12.00 16.68
C TYR A 73 7.29 -11.09 17.70
N ARG A 74 6.51 -10.55 18.65
CA ARG A 74 6.99 -9.65 19.70
C ARG A 74 6.23 -9.91 20.99
N THR A 75 6.96 -10.28 22.04
CA THR A 75 6.43 -10.44 23.40
C THR A 75 6.44 -9.10 24.13
N GLY A 76 5.47 -8.85 25.00
CA GLY A 76 5.36 -7.69 25.87
C GLY A 76 4.09 -6.89 25.69
N ASP A 77 4.05 -5.69 26.26
CA ASP A 77 2.91 -4.80 26.15
C ASP A 77 2.85 -4.17 24.76
N TRP A 78 1.68 -4.28 24.15
CA TRP A 78 1.37 -3.65 22.88
C TRP A 78 0.52 -2.40 23.14
N ASP A 79 1.22 -1.35 23.50
CA ASP A 79 0.69 0.00 23.65
C ASP A 79 0.39 0.67 22.27
N ASP A 80 -0.06 1.91 22.29
CA ASP A 80 -0.41 2.65 21.06
C ASP A 80 0.77 2.84 20.12
N ALA A 81 1.95 3.11 20.65
CA ALA A 81 3.17 3.30 19.86
C ALA A 81 3.60 1.99 19.16
N THR A 82 3.61 0.89 19.91
CA THR A 82 3.93 -0.45 19.39
C THR A 82 2.93 -0.89 18.31
N LEU A 83 1.65 -0.63 18.53
CA LEU A 83 0.61 -0.89 17.53
C LEU A 83 0.84 -0.07 16.26
N ALA A 84 1.07 1.23 16.41
CA ALA A 84 1.31 2.12 15.27
C ALA A 84 2.53 1.69 14.46
N GLU A 85 3.64 1.32 15.12
CA GLU A 85 4.83 0.79 14.47
C GLU A 85 4.53 -0.46 13.64
N TYR A 86 3.83 -1.44 14.22
CA TYR A 86 3.50 -2.68 13.52
C TYR A 86 2.54 -2.44 12.35
N PHE A 87 1.55 -1.57 12.50
CA PHE A 87 0.65 -1.20 11.39
C PHE A 87 1.42 -0.58 10.22
N VAL A 88 2.38 0.28 10.51
CA VAL A 88 3.27 0.88 9.48
C VAL A 88 4.08 -0.20 8.77
N GLN A 89 4.65 -1.16 9.51
CA GLN A 89 5.40 -2.26 8.93
C GLN A 89 4.54 -3.13 8.02
N VAL A 90 3.33 -3.48 8.45
CA VAL A 90 2.38 -4.27 7.66
C VAL A 90 1.91 -3.50 6.42
N ALA A 91 1.57 -2.22 6.57
CA ALA A 91 1.14 -1.38 5.45
C ALA A 91 2.26 -1.23 4.40
N ALA A 92 3.50 -1.01 4.83
CA ALA A 92 4.65 -0.93 3.95
C ALA A 92 4.90 -2.28 3.24
N THR A 93 4.80 -3.40 3.97
CA THR A 93 4.93 -4.76 3.41
C THR A 93 3.86 -5.02 2.35
N ALA A 94 2.60 -4.71 2.64
CA ALA A 94 1.51 -4.86 1.70
C ALA A 94 1.68 -3.97 0.46
N PHE A 95 2.07 -2.71 0.64
CA PHE A 95 2.34 -1.78 -0.46
C PHE A 95 3.49 -2.25 -1.37
N SER A 96 4.54 -2.81 -0.78
CA SER A 96 5.71 -3.28 -1.53
C SER A 96 5.43 -4.50 -2.40
N HIS A 97 4.42 -5.32 -2.07
CA HIS A 97 4.19 -6.61 -2.71
C HIS A 97 3.23 -6.54 -3.91
N PRO A 98 3.62 -7.05 -5.12
CA PRO A 98 2.82 -6.93 -6.33
C PRO A 98 1.51 -7.72 -6.31
N SER A 99 1.42 -8.75 -5.46
CA SER A 99 0.19 -9.55 -5.34
C SER A 99 -0.84 -8.91 -4.43
N VAL A 100 -0.46 -7.98 -3.54
CA VAL A 100 -1.39 -7.31 -2.65
C VAL A 100 -2.06 -6.14 -3.35
N ARG A 101 -3.38 -6.14 -3.37
CA ARG A 101 -4.19 -5.09 -4.01
C ARG A 101 -4.90 -4.20 -3.01
N VAL A 102 -5.29 -4.77 -1.88
CA VAL A 102 -6.10 -4.09 -0.86
C VAL A 102 -5.58 -4.44 0.53
N LEU A 103 -5.49 -3.43 1.39
CA LEU A 103 -5.32 -3.57 2.83
C LEU A 103 -6.37 -2.68 3.51
N ASN A 104 -7.37 -3.30 4.13
CA ASN A 104 -8.40 -2.59 4.89
C ASN A 104 -8.16 -2.75 6.39
N LEU A 105 -8.26 -1.65 7.11
CA LEU A 105 -8.25 -1.65 8.56
C LEU A 105 -9.60 -2.16 9.10
N TRP A 106 -9.53 -3.03 10.12
CA TRP A 106 -10.71 -3.51 10.83
C TRP A 106 -11.02 -2.61 12.04
N ALA A 107 -12.28 -2.24 12.18
CA ALA A 107 -12.85 -1.64 13.37
C ALA A 107 -12.21 -0.32 13.87
N ASN A 108 -12.28 0.73 13.06
CA ASN A 108 -11.85 2.08 13.43
C ASN A 108 -12.51 2.64 14.71
N TYR A 109 -13.59 2.04 15.17
CA TYR A 109 -14.39 2.49 16.33
C TYR A 109 -14.54 1.44 17.43
N ASP A 110 -13.93 0.28 17.26
CA ASP A 110 -14.09 -0.79 18.23
C ASP A 110 -13.35 -0.48 19.55
N LYS A 111 -14.10 -0.45 20.63
CA LYS A 111 -13.55 -0.27 22.00
C LYS A 111 -12.59 -1.38 22.42
N PHE A 112 -12.69 -2.54 21.79
CA PHE A 112 -11.95 -3.74 22.18
C PHE A 112 -10.61 -3.91 21.46
N THR A 113 -10.47 -3.38 20.25
CA THR A 113 -9.27 -3.63 19.43
C THR A 113 -8.18 -2.58 19.60
N GLY A 114 -8.52 -1.39 20.07
CA GLY A 114 -7.54 -0.30 20.15
C GLY A 114 -7.06 0.25 18.80
N ASN A 115 -7.59 -0.24 17.67
CA ASN A 115 -7.20 0.17 16.31
C ASN A 115 -7.88 1.46 15.85
N ARG A 116 -8.06 2.41 16.76
CA ARG A 116 -8.74 3.66 16.45
C ARG A 116 -7.82 4.62 15.72
N LEU A 117 -8.30 5.17 14.63
CA LEU A 117 -7.65 6.29 13.97
C LEU A 117 -7.92 7.62 14.68
N PHE A 118 -9.06 7.72 15.36
CA PHE A 118 -9.44 8.90 16.12
C PHE A 118 -9.86 8.52 17.54
N GLY A 119 -9.45 9.34 18.50
CA GLY A 119 -9.84 9.21 19.89
C GLY A 119 -11.33 9.52 20.12
N GLU A 120 -11.81 9.32 21.34
CA GLU A 120 -13.19 9.66 21.73
C GLU A 120 -13.45 11.19 21.66
N ASP A 121 -12.39 11.97 21.80
CA ASP A 121 -12.41 13.42 21.65
C ASP A 121 -12.33 13.91 20.18
N GLY A 122 -12.32 12.98 19.23
CA GLY A 122 -12.23 13.24 17.79
C GLY A 122 -10.82 13.63 17.30
N LYS A 123 -9.81 13.58 18.16
CA LYS A 123 -8.43 13.85 17.74
C LYS A 123 -7.76 12.66 17.11
N PRO A 124 -6.81 12.88 16.18
CA PRO A 124 -5.98 11.82 15.63
C PRO A 124 -5.23 11.04 16.73
N THR A 125 -5.13 9.74 16.55
CA THR A 125 -4.31 8.86 17.41
C THR A 125 -2.90 8.73 16.84
N GLU A 126 -1.98 8.13 17.61
CA GLU A 126 -0.64 7.78 17.12
C GLU A 126 -0.70 6.89 15.89
N LEU A 127 -1.66 5.96 15.83
CA LEU A 127 -1.88 5.11 14.65
C LEU A 127 -2.25 5.94 13.41
N TYR A 128 -3.14 6.93 13.56
CA TYR A 128 -3.48 7.82 12.45
C TYR A 128 -2.25 8.58 11.97
N GLU A 129 -1.51 9.21 12.88
CA GLU A 129 -0.34 10.02 12.52
C GLU A 129 0.75 9.17 11.85
N ALA A 130 0.99 7.96 12.35
CA ALA A 130 1.96 7.04 11.77
C ALA A 130 1.57 6.60 10.35
N LEU A 131 0.32 6.22 10.14
CA LEU A 131 -0.19 5.84 8.82
C LEU A 131 -0.26 7.03 7.86
N ASN A 132 -0.68 8.20 8.33
CA ASN A 132 -0.68 9.44 7.55
C ASN A 132 0.73 9.79 7.08
N SER A 133 1.71 9.73 7.99
CA SER A 133 3.12 9.94 7.64
C SER A 133 3.62 8.93 6.61
N LEU A 134 3.27 7.65 6.76
CA LEU A 134 3.66 6.62 5.80
C LEU A 134 3.03 6.87 4.42
N LEU A 135 1.71 6.98 4.36
CA LEU A 135 0.97 6.96 3.09
C LEU A 135 1.07 8.27 2.33
N ASN A 136 1.04 9.41 3.03
CA ASN A 136 0.97 10.72 2.40
C ASN A 136 2.31 11.46 2.30
N HIS A 137 3.36 10.94 2.97
CA HIS A 137 4.69 11.57 2.93
C HIS A 137 5.79 10.60 2.49
N LYS A 138 5.88 9.40 3.10
CA LYS A 138 6.99 8.47 2.81
C LYS A 138 6.79 7.65 1.54
N LEU A 139 5.55 7.25 1.23
CA LEU A 139 5.19 6.45 0.05
C LEU A 139 4.62 7.32 -1.10
N THR A 140 4.75 8.63 -0.99
CA THR A 140 4.33 9.58 -2.02
C THR A 140 5.55 10.17 -2.69
N THR A 141 5.51 10.29 -4.03
CA THR A 141 6.59 10.87 -4.82
C THR A 141 6.30 12.34 -5.08
N HIS A 142 7.22 13.21 -4.64
CA HIS A 142 7.24 14.63 -4.97
C HIS A 142 8.60 14.95 -5.57
N VAL A 143 8.65 15.30 -6.86
CA VAL A 143 9.88 15.61 -7.58
C VAL A 143 9.71 16.92 -8.33
N THR A 144 10.71 17.75 -8.27
CA THR A 144 10.85 18.93 -9.12
C THR A 144 12.16 18.79 -9.88
N GLY A 145 12.16 19.09 -11.17
CA GLY A 145 13.34 19.00 -12.04
C GLY A 145 13.17 19.86 -13.28
N GLU A 146 14.20 19.87 -14.07
CA GLU A 146 14.22 20.52 -15.38
C GLU A 146 14.50 19.45 -16.44
N THR A 147 14.01 19.67 -17.64
CA THR A 147 14.36 18.83 -18.79
C THR A 147 15.76 19.19 -19.29
N ASP A 148 16.46 18.19 -19.81
CA ASP A 148 17.71 18.36 -20.49
C ASP A 148 17.54 19.00 -21.91
N GLU A 149 18.61 19.04 -22.70
CA GLU A 149 18.61 19.57 -24.05
C GLU A 149 17.74 18.78 -25.05
N ASN A 150 17.42 17.51 -24.71
CA ASN A 150 16.54 16.65 -25.50
C ASN A 150 15.07 16.76 -25.03
N GLY A 151 14.80 17.54 -24.01
CA GLY A 151 13.49 17.65 -23.41
C GLY A 151 13.15 16.51 -22.44
N GLU A 152 14.16 15.77 -21.96
CA GLU A 152 13.98 14.61 -21.08
C GLU A 152 14.26 14.95 -19.61
N CYS A 153 13.47 14.37 -18.70
CA CYS A 153 13.68 14.42 -17.27
C CYS A 153 13.47 13.03 -16.68
N VAL A 154 14.48 12.50 -16.00
CA VAL A 154 14.44 11.16 -15.38
C VAL A 154 14.38 11.28 -13.87
N PHE A 155 13.47 10.55 -13.26
CA PHE A 155 13.36 10.48 -11.81
C PHE A 155 12.96 9.08 -11.36
N SER A 156 13.16 8.81 -10.07
CA SER A 156 12.68 7.58 -9.42
C SER A 156 11.51 7.91 -8.50
N GLY A 157 10.51 7.04 -8.50
CA GLY A 157 9.32 7.22 -7.67
C GLY A 157 8.55 5.92 -7.45
N PHE A 158 7.54 5.98 -6.61
CA PHE A 158 6.65 4.85 -6.37
C PHE A 158 5.69 4.64 -7.55
N HIS A 159 5.18 3.42 -7.70
CA HIS A 159 4.08 3.18 -8.63
C HIS A 159 2.80 3.88 -8.12
N GLY A 160 1.98 4.35 -9.03
CA GLY A 160 0.75 5.05 -8.70
C GLY A 160 0.33 6.07 -9.74
N ARG A 161 -0.67 6.87 -9.38
CA ARG A 161 -1.15 7.96 -10.22
C ARG A 161 -0.34 9.22 -9.98
N TYR A 162 0.16 9.79 -11.07
CA TYR A 162 0.94 11.02 -11.08
C TYR A 162 0.17 12.17 -11.66
N LYS A 163 0.42 13.37 -11.11
CA LYS A 163 0.08 14.64 -11.69
C LYS A 163 1.38 15.35 -12.04
N LEU A 164 1.60 15.54 -13.33
CA LEU A 164 2.74 16.29 -13.86
C LEU A 164 2.29 17.73 -14.15
N THR A 165 3.09 18.70 -13.72
CA THR A 165 2.94 20.10 -14.11
C THR A 165 4.22 20.55 -14.76
N VAL A 166 4.13 21.00 -15.99
CA VAL A 166 5.26 21.51 -16.78
C VAL A 166 5.07 22.98 -17.05
N LYS A 167 6.13 23.76 -16.82
CA LYS A 167 6.21 25.17 -17.21
C LYS A 167 6.98 25.25 -18.52
N SER A 168 6.32 25.74 -19.57
CA SER A 168 6.98 25.92 -20.87
C SER A 168 7.95 27.11 -20.87
N SER A 169 8.73 27.25 -21.93
CA SER A 169 9.65 28.39 -22.14
C SER A 169 8.93 29.73 -22.16
N SER A 170 7.67 29.78 -22.61
CA SER A 170 6.82 30.96 -22.56
C SER A 170 6.30 31.29 -21.16
N GLY A 171 6.56 30.43 -20.15
CA GLY A 171 6.08 30.56 -18.79
C GLY A 171 4.69 29.98 -18.53
N ARG A 172 4.04 29.43 -19.54
CA ARG A 172 2.70 28.82 -19.42
C ARG A 172 2.78 27.48 -18.72
N LEU A 173 1.78 27.17 -17.88
CA LEU A 173 1.68 25.90 -17.15
C LEU A 173 0.76 24.93 -17.87
N PHE A 174 1.23 23.71 -18.02
CA PHE A 174 0.48 22.57 -18.55
C PHE A 174 0.44 21.46 -17.53
N THR A 175 -0.72 20.81 -17.38
CA THR A 175 -0.90 19.74 -16.42
C THR A 175 -1.44 18.50 -17.11
N ALA A 176 -0.87 17.34 -16.76
CA ALA A 176 -1.31 16.04 -17.23
C ALA A 176 -1.35 15.04 -16.10
N GLN A 177 -2.14 13.98 -16.26
CA GLN A 177 -2.20 12.85 -15.31
C GLN A 177 -1.92 11.55 -16.05
N PHE A 178 -1.21 10.64 -15.38
CA PHE A 178 -0.90 9.32 -15.90
C PHE A 178 -0.63 8.33 -14.76
N ASP A 179 -0.74 7.05 -15.05
CA ASP A 179 -0.45 5.99 -14.11
C ASP A 179 0.93 5.38 -14.39
N VAL A 180 1.75 5.22 -13.35
CA VAL A 180 3.06 4.58 -13.41
C VAL A 180 2.95 3.21 -12.76
N GLY A 181 3.32 2.18 -13.51
CA GLY A 181 3.40 0.81 -13.01
C GLY A 181 4.67 0.53 -12.19
N ARG A 182 4.89 -0.73 -11.89
CA ARG A 182 6.08 -1.18 -11.12
C ARG A 182 7.35 -1.33 -11.99
N LYS A 183 7.22 -1.20 -13.30
CA LYS A 183 8.35 -1.22 -14.25
C LYS A 183 8.68 0.21 -14.63
N ALA A 184 9.90 0.41 -15.15
CA ALA A 184 10.27 1.66 -15.77
C ALA A 184 9.22 2.03 -16.83
N THR A 185 8.79 3.27 -16.81
CA THR A 185 7.73 3.79 -17.66
C THR A 185 8.28 5.01 -18.39
N HIS A 186 8.18 5.01 -19.69
CA HIS A 186 8.47 6.19 -20.51
C HIS A 186 7.17 6.96 -20.75
N VAL A 187 7.15 8.22 -20.35
CA VAL A 187 5.99 9.10 -20.46
C VAL A 187 6.34 10.26 -21.38
N LYS A 188 5.63 10.38 -22.49
CA LYS A 188 5.78 11.50 -23.42
C LYS A 188 4.64 12.50 -23.24
N LEU A 189 5.01 13.75 -22.89
CA LEU A 189 4.07 14.86 -22.84
C LEU A 189 4.26 15.72 -24.10
N VAL A 190 3.23 15.80 -24.92
CA VAL A 190 3.18 16.68 -26.08
C VAL A 190 2.35 17.92 -25.74
N ILE A 191 2.99 19.10 -25.82
CA ILE A 191 2.38 20.39 -25.51
C ILE A 191 2.08 21.13 -26.80
N ASN A 192 0.83 21.62 -26.94
CA ASN A 192 0.47 22.58 -27.98
C ASN A 192 0.21 23.95 -27.31
N GLU A 193 1.19 24.83 -27.41
CA GLU A 193 1.09 26.15 -26.78
C GLU A 193 0.04 27.05 -27.41
N VAL A 194 -0.22 26.90 -28.70
CA VAL A 194 -1.21 27.71 -29.43
C VAL A 194 -2.62 27.38 -28.96
N GLU A 195 -2.94 26.09 -28.90
CA GLU A 195 -4.24 25.60 -28.44
C GLU A 195 -4.35 25.53 -26.92
N GLY A 196 -3.23 25.58 -26.22
CA GLY A 196 -3.21 25.45 -24.76
C GLY A 196 -3.49 24.05 -24.27
N THR A 197 -3.19 23.03 -25.04
CA THR A 197 -3.44 21.64 -24.74
C THR A 197 -2.16 20.87 -24.42
N ALA A 198 -2.29 19.80 -23.62
CA ALA A 198 -1.22 18.86 -23.35
C ALA A 198 -1.78 17.43 -23.44
N HIS A 199 -1.07 16.56 -24.12
CA HIS A 199 -1.44 15.16 -24.28
C HIS A 199 -0.32 14.26 -23.77
N VAL A 200 -0.69 13.19 -23.04
CA VAL A 200 0.24 12.18 -22.54
C VAL A 200 0.09 10.89 -23.35
N THR A 201 1.24 10.34 -23.75
CA THR A 201 1.36 8.96 -24.21
C THR A 201 2.32 8.19 -23.30
N ILE A 202 2.07 6.91 -23.10
CA ILE A 202 2.87 6.00 -22.26
C ILE A 202 3.31 4.84 -23.14
N ASP A 203 4.63 4.61 -23.16
CA ASP A 203 5.26 3.50 -23.88
C ASP A 203 5.74 2.41 -22.93
#